data_b86295cede6c7e66c086804e3f4792cf
#
_entry.id   b86295cede6c7e66c086804e3f4792cf
#
_cell.length_a   1.000
_cell.length_b   1.000
_cell.length_c   1.000
_cell.angle_alpha   90.00
_cell.angle_beta   90.00
_cell.angle_gamma   90.00
#
_symmetry.space_group_name_H-M   'P 1'
#
loop_
_entity.id
_entity.type
_entity.pdbx_description
1 polymer ?
#
loop_
_entity_poly.entity_id
_entity_poly.type
_entity_poly.pdbx_seq_one_letter_code
_entity_poly.pdbx_strand_id
1 'polypeptide(L)'
;GFFGDRTPHLHVGTRPYPVRVHDLEEVIQKSRSTEFRIEPWSEYVPKDTQNARFEREASRACVSVLKALMDADFEASLLPPDTEASTRKDVLVFAPGVAEIEELENLCRKEGVQRLYDVLPLHGALDDEQQRHALTTPEHSEKRRCVITTNVAESSVTVPGVRFVIDFGLEKLPVYDPRTRTQALLTRHCSR
;
A
#
# COMPACT_ATOMS: atom_id res chain seq x y z
N GLY A 1 19.98 13.51 -25.69
CA GLY A 1 19.56 12.13 -25.37
C GLY A 1 20.13 11.14 -26.38
N PHE A 2 20.14 9.85 -26.14
CA PHE A 2 20.72 8.78 -26.92
C PHE A 2 20.18 8.74 -28.37
N PHE A 3 18.97 9.19 -28.61
CA PHE A 3 18.29 9.20 -29.92
C PHE A 3 18.25 10.56 -30.61
N GLY A 4 18.89 11.60 -30.05
CA GLY A 4 18.92 12.96 -30.61
C GLY A 4 17.59 13.72 -30.55
N ASP A 5 17.63 15.02 -30.89
CA ASP A 5 16.48 15.94 -30.72
C ASP A 5 15.38 15.79 -31.80
N ARG A 6 15.54 14.89 -32.76
CA ARG A 6 14.57 14.66 -33.86
C ARG A 6 13.67 13.42 -33.62
N THR A 7 13.76 12.78 -32.45
CA THR A 7 12.91 11.63 -32.17
C THR A 7 11.48 12.10 -31.90
N PRO A 8 10.50 11.66 -32.69
CA PRO A 8 9.11 12.03 -32.42
C PRO A 8 8.66 11.48 -31.06
N HIS A 9 8.18 12.37 -30.23
CA HIS A 9 7.55 11.97 -28.95
C HIS A 9 6.10 11.57 -29.23
N LEU A 10 5.81 10.28 -29.11
CA LEU A 10 4.44 9.79 -29.15
C LEU A 10 3.85 9.91 -27.75
N HIS A 11 2.87 10.78 -27.59
CA HIS A 11 2.09 10.86 -26.35
C HIS A 11 1.00 9.79 -26.39
N VAL A 12 1.19 8.68 -25.69
CA VAL A 12 0.22 7.60 -25.63
C VAL A 12 -0.68 7.81 -24.42
N GLY A 13 -1.83 8.39 -24.70
CA GLY A 13 -3.03 8.22 -23.88
C GLY A 13 -3.12 8.98 -22.55
N THR A 14 -4.34 9.29 -22.19
CA THR A 14 -4.79 9.56 -20.82
C THR A 14 -4.85 8.25 -20.05
N ARG A 15 -4.59 8.29 -18.74
CA ARG A 15 -4.78 7.12 -17.87
C ARG A 15 -6.22 6.62 -18.06
N PRO A 16 -6.44 5.32 -18.30
CA PRO A 16 -7.78 4.78 -18.55
C PRO A 16 -8.72 4.94 -17.35
N TYR A 17 -8.15 5.10 -16.16
CA TYR A 17 -8.90 5.31 -14.90
C TYR A 17 -8.32 6.52 -14.16
N PRO A 18 -9.20 7.39 -13.60
CA PRO A 18 -8.76 8.50 -12.76
C PRO A 18 -8.12 7.96 -11.48
N VAL A 19 -6.94 8.46 -11.13
CA VAL A 19 -6.25 8.17 -9.87
C VAL A 19 -6.19 9.44 -9.07
N ARG A 20 -6.74 9.42 -7.86
CA ARG A 20 -6.63 10.49 -6.88
C ARG A 20 -5.61 10.09 -5.82
N VAL A 21 -4.66 10.97 -5.58
CA VAL A 21 -3.62 10.78 -4.55
C VAL A 21 -4.01 11.62 -3.35
N HIS A 22 -3.97 11.00 -2.17
CA HIS A 22 -4.18 11.66 -0.88
C HIS A 22 -2.92 11.48 -0.05
N ASP A 23 -2.44 12.55 0.54
CA ASP A 23 -1.42 12.47 1.58
C ASP A 23 -2.03 12.09 2.94
N LEU A 24 -1.16 11.72 3.88
CA LEU A 24 -1.59 11.26 5.21
C LEU A 24 -2.34 12.35 5.98
N GLU A 25 -1.93 13.62 5.85
CA GLU A 25 -2.58 14.75 6.51
C GLU A 25 -4.02 14.93 6.04
N GLU A 26 -4.26 14.83 4.72
CA GLU A 26 -5.60 14.90 4.15
C GLU A 26 -6.47 13.73 4.65
N VAL A 27 -5.91 12.52 4.67
CA VAL A 27 -6.60 11.31 5.14
C VAL A 27 -6.97 11.44 6.62
N ILE A 28 -6.05 11.94 7.46
CA ILE A 28 -6.30 12.22 8.88
C ILE A 28 -7.44 13.24 9.05
N GLN A 29 -7.42 14.33 8.30
CA GLN A 29 -8.47 15.35 8.38
C GLN A 29 -9.84 14.78 8.02
N LYS A 30 -9.91 13.99 6.96
CA LYS A 30 -11.17 13.34 6.51
C LYS A 30 -11.67 12.30 7.50
N SER A 31 -10.79 11.61 8.23
CA SER A 31 -11.17 10.59 9.21
C SER A 31 -11.75 11.16 10.50
N ARG A 32 -11.67 12.46 10.74
CA ARG A 32 -12.18 13.10 11.98
C ARG A 32 -13.68 12.94 12.20
N SER A 33 -14.42 12.70 11.14
CA SER A 33 -15.88 12.45 11.17
C SER A 33 -16.24 10.97 11.39
N THR A 34 -15.26 10.08 11.42
CA THR A 34 -15.47 8.64 11.60
C THR A 34 -15.27 8.20 13.04
N GLU A 35 -15.76 7.01 13.40
CA GLU A 35 -15.46 6.36 14.68
C GLU A 35 -13.99 5.95 14.78
N PHE A 36 -13.34 5.74 13.63
CA PHE A 36 -11.95 5.30 13.54
C PHE A 36 -11.03 6.49 13.26
N ARG A 37 -10.65 7.18 14.33
CA ARG A 37 -9.69 8.28 14.20
C ARG A 37 -8.32 7.75 13.84
N ILE A 38 -7.74 8.35 12.80
CA ILE A 38 -6.35 8.14 12.46
C ILE A 38 -5.56 9.15 13.31
N GLU A 39 -4.71 8.62 14.20
CA GLU A 39 -3.87 9.49 15.04
C GLU A 39 -2.89 10.27 14.16
N PRO A 40 -2.70 11.57 14.44
CA PRO A 40 -1.71 12.34 13.72
C PRO A 40 -0.34 11.69 13.93
N TRP A 41 0.38 11.54 12.85
CA TRP A 41 1.78 11.18 12.91
C TRP A 41 2.52 12.26 13.68
N SER A 42 3.22 11.92 14.75
CA SER A 42 4.07 12.89 15.44
C SER A 42 5.07 13.47 14.43
N GLU A 43 5.34 14.77 14.45
CA GLU A 43 6.17 15.56 13.51
C GLU A 43 7.58 14.99 13.20
N TYR A 44 7.82 13.76 13.52
CA TYR A 44 9.08 13.09 13.32
C TYR A 44 9.16 12.56 11.88
N VAL A 45 9.73 13.35 10.99
CA VAL A 45 10.29 12.85 9.74
C VAL A 45 11.61 12.15 10.10
N PRO A 46 11.72 10.82 9.99
CA PRO A 46 12.96 10.14 10.32
C PRO A 46 14.05 10.62 9.37
N LYS A 47 15.10 11.21 9.92
CA LYS A 47 16.35 11.46 9.15
C LYS A 47 17.03 10.14 8.79
N ASP A 48 16.66 9.08 9.47
CA ASP A 48 17.17 7.72 9.26
C ASP A 48 15.98 6.77 9.07
N THR A 49 15.84 6.25 7.86
CA THR A 49 14.77 5.34 7.45
C THR A 49 14.88 3.94 8.06
N GLN A 50 15.96 3.66 8.81
CA GLN A 50 16.13 2.41 9.58
C GLN A 50 15.37 2.42 10.92
N ASN A 51 14.56 3.45 11.19
CA ASN A 51 13.91 3.61 12.47
C ASN A 51 12.67 2.69 12.58
N ALA A 52 12.80 1.63 13.37
CA ALA A 52 11.71 0.70 13.69
C ALA A 52 10.45 1.37 14.29
N ARG A 53 10.57 2.61 14.81
CA ARG A 53 9.45 3.41 15.27
C ARG A 53 8.61 3.92 14.10
N PHE A 54 9.25 4.39 13.02
CA PHE A 54 8.57 4.86 11.80
C PHE A 54 7.72 3.73 11.19
N GLU A 55 8.30 2.55 11.03
CA GLU A 55 7.62 1.39 10.45
C GLU A 55 6.39 1.00 11.28
N ARG A 56 6.51 1.02 12.61
CA ARG A 56 5.38 0.74 13.52
C ARG A 56 4.27 1.80 13.46
N GLU A 57 4.62 3.07 13.35
CA GLU A 57 3.64 4.14 13.21
C GLU A 57 2.92 4.07 11.87
N ALA A 58 3.64 3.77 10.77
CA ALA A 58 3.07 3.53 9.45
C ALA A 58 2.09 2.34 9.46
N SER A 59 2.46 1.24 10.09
CA SER A 59 1.60 0.07 10.21
C SER A 59 0.32 0.36 11.01
N ARG A 60 0.42 1.13 12.10
CA ARG A 60 -0.75 1.57 12.87
C ARG A 60 -1.66 2.50 12.08
N ALA A 61 -1.08 3.47 11.37
CA ALA A 61 -1.84 4.35 10.50
C ALA A 61 -2.56 3.55 9.41
N CYS A 62 -1.88 2.59 8.77
CA CYS A 62 -2.48 1.71 7.79
C CYS A 62 -3.69 0.95 8.36
N VAL A 63 -3.57 0.34 9.54
CA VAL A 63 -4.68 -0.36 10.21
C VAL A 63 -5.85 0.59 10.49
N SER A 64 -5.58 1.82 10.93
CA SER A 64 -6.62 2.82 11.16
C SER A 64 -7.31 3.23 9.87
N VAL A 65 -6.57 3.40 8.77
CA VAL A 65 -7.14 3.67 7.44
C VAL A 65 -8.02 2.50 6.97
N LEU A 66 -7.55 1.25 7.13
CA LEU A 66 -8.34 0.07 6.76
C LEU A 66 -9.69 0.02 7.52
N LYS A 67 -9.68 0.34 8.81
CA LYS A 67 -10.92 0.43 9.60
C LYS A 67 -11.81 1.58 9.13
N ALA A 68 -11.24 2.76 8.90
CA ALA A 68 -11.98 3.94 8.44
C ALA A 68 -12.62 3.75 7.06
N LEU A 69 -12.00 2.99 6.16
CA LEU A 69 -12.55 2.66 4.84
C LEU A 69 -13.84 1.83 4.89
N MET A 70 -14.24 1.34 6.07
CA MET A 70 -15.56 0.70 6.26
C MET A 70 -16.69 1.72 6.48
N ASP A 71 -16.36 2.97 6.79
CA ASP A 71 -17.30 4.07 6.81
C ASP A 71 -17.56 4.57 5.38
N ALA A 72 -18.83 4.57 4.97
CA ALA A 72 -19.21 4.86 3.60
C ALA A 72 -18.95 6.32 3.20
N ASP A 73 -19.10 7.26 4.12
CA ASP A 73 -18.89 8.69 3.87
C ASP A 73 -17.38 8.98 3.76
N PHE A 74 -16.58 8.38 4.62
CA PHE A 74 -15.13 8.47 4.53
C PHE A 74 -14.62 7.87 3.22
N GLU A 75 -15.05 6.66 2.89
CA GLU A 75 -14.69 6.01 1.63
C GLU A 75 -15.03 6.89 0.43
N ALA A 76 -16.28 7.40 0.37
CA ALA A 76 -16.74 8.26 -0.71
C ALA A 76 -15.91 9.55 -0.83
N SER A 77 -15.45 10.10 0.30
CA SER A 77 -14.63 11.31 0.33
C SER A 77 -13.26 11.16 -0.33
N LEU A 78 -12.76 9.93 -0.44
CA LEU A 78 -11.48 9.60 -1.06
C LEU A 78 -11.59 9.31 -2.56
N LEU A 79 -12.78 9.01 -3.05
CA LEU A 79 -12.96 8.65 -4.45
C LEU A 79 -13.03 9.88 -5.36
N PRO A 80 -12.61 9.77 -6.63
CA PRO A 80 -12.87 10.80 -7.62
C PRO A 80 -14.37 11.06 -7.77
N PRO A 81 -14.78 12.30 -8.08
CA PRO A 81 -16.16 12.59 -8.47
C PRO A 81 -16.57 11.68 -9.64
N ASP A 82 -17.85 11.32 -9.70
CA ASP A 82 -18.41 10.46 -10.76
C ASP A 82 -17.83 9.05 -10.84
N THR A 83 -17.25 8.58 -9.74
CA THR A 83 -16.76 7.21 -9.67
C THR A 83 -17.94 6.24 -9.61
N GLU A 84 -18.05 5.35 -10.61
CA GLU A 84 -19.07 4.31 -10.61
C GLU A 84 -18.97 3.44 -9.35
N ALA A 85 -20.16 3.09 -8.80
CA ALA A 85 -20.24 2.19 -7.67
C ALA A 85 -19.72 0.81 -8.09
N SER A 86 -18.47 0.51 -7.73
CA SER A 86 -17.91 -0.84 -7.91
C SER A 86 -18.42 -1.73 -6.79
N THR A 87 -18.80 -2.95 -7.14
CA THR A 87 -19.17 -3.98 -6.17
C THR A 87 -17.95 -4.43 -5.34
N ARG A 88 -16.74 -4.28 -5.88
CA ARG A 88 -15.49 -4.61 -5.18
C ARG A 88 -14.70 -3.36 -4.84
N LYS A 89 -14.18 -3.37 -3.62
CA LYS A 89 -13.47 -2.24 -3.02
C LYS A 89 -12.23 -2.76 -2.27
N ASP A 90 -11.49 -3.63 -2.94
CA ASP A 90 -10.30 -4.26 -2.39
C ASP A 90 -9.18 -3.23 -2.17
N VAL A 91 -8.34 -3.50 -1.21
CA VAL A 91 -7.22 -2.62 -0.82
C VAL A 91 -5.90 -3.33 -1.11
N LEU A 92 -4.96 -2.63 -1.73
CA LEU A 92 -3.59 -3.06 -1.92
C LEU A 92 -2.68 -2.23 -1.02
N VAL A 93 -1.83 -2.88 -0.25
CA VAL A 93 -0.89 -2.22 0.66
C VAL A 93 0.53 -2.55 0.24
N PHE A 94 1.33 -1.51 -0.04
CA PHE A 94 2.75 -1.66 -0.31
C PHE A 94 3.56 -1.47 0.98
N ALA A 95 4.19 -2.56 1.43
CA ALA A 95 5.11 -2.60 2.56
C ALA A 95 6.56 -2.73 2.06
N PRO A 96 7.56 -2.23 2.80
CA PRO A 96 8.95 -2.20 2.33
C PRO A 96 9.62 -3.58 2.21
N GLY A 97 9.13 -4.59 2.92
CA GLY A 97 9.70 -5.94 2.88
C GLY A 97 8.83 -7.00 3.51
N VAL A 98 9.28 -8.26 3.43
CA VAL A 98 8.52 -9.42 3.92
C VAL A 98 8.30 -9.37 5.44
N ALA A 99 9.29 -8.96 6.21
CA ALA A 99 9.17 -8.83 7.66
C ALA A 99 8.08 -7.82 8.05
N GLU A 100 7.98 -6.71 7.32
CA GLU A 100 6.97 -5.69 7.52
C GLU A 100 5.56 -6.16 7.07
N ILE A 101 5.47 -7.02 6.06
CA ILE A 101 4.22 -7.70 5.69
C ILE A 101 3.74 -8.55 6.85
N GLU A 102 4.60 -9.40 7.42
CA GLU A 102 4.27 -10.28 8.54
C GLU A 102 3.87 -9.47 9.80
N GLU A 103 4.59 -8.38 10.09
CA GLU A 103 4.27 -7.51 11.22
C GLU A 103 2.90 -6.83 11.03
N LEU A 104 2.62 -6.31 9.83
CA LEU A 104 1.34 -5.68 9.52
C LEU A 104 0.19 -6.70 9.56
N GLU A 105 0.40 -7.90 9.05
CA GLU A 105 -0.58 -8.99 9.12
C GLU A 105 -0.91 -9.35 10.59
N ASN A 106 0.12 -9.48 11.44
CA ASN A 106 -0.04 -9.72 12.86
C ASN A 106 -0.79 -8.57 13.56
N LEU A 107 -0.49 -7.33 13.20
CA LEU A 107 -1.19 -6.16 13.71
C LEU A 107 -2.66 -6.15 13.27
N CYS A 108 -2.95 -6.44 12.01
CA CYS A 108 -4.32 -6.58 11.48
C CYS A 108 -5.11 -7.64 12.27
N ARG A 109 -4.47 -8.76 12.60
CA ARG A 109 -5.08 -9.83 13.42
C ARG A 109 -5.38 -9.33 14.82
N LYS A 110 -4.41 -8.72 15.49
CA LYS A 110 -4.54 -8.18 16.85
C LYS A 110 -5.64 -7.12 16.95
N GLU A 111 -5.71 -6.26 15.95
CA GLU A 111 -6.65 -5.13 15.89
C GLU A 111 -8.02 -5.49 15.31
N GLY A 112 -8.26 -6.77 15.00
CA GLY A 112 -9.55 -7.28 14.53
C GLY A 112 -9.91 -6.94 13.08
N VAL A 113 -8.95 -6.46 12.27
CA VAL A 113 -9.15 -6.12 10.84
C VAL A 113 -9.60 -7.34 10.04
N GLN A 114 -9.18 -8.54 10.43
CA GLN A 114 -9.59 -9.80 9.79
C GLN A 114 -11.10 -10.09 9.87
N ARG A 115 -11.84 -9.38 10.71
CA ARG A 115 -13.31 -9.46 10.72
C ARG A 115 -13.93 -8.71 9.55
N LEU A 116 -13.23 -7.72 9.02
CA LEU A 116 -13.67 -6.79 7.98
C LEU A 116 -13.08 -7.15 6.61
N TYR A 117 -11.85 -7.67 6.61
CA TYR A 117 -11.07 -7.97 5.42
C TYR A 117 -10.52 -9.41 5.44
N ASP A 118 -10.42 -9.98 4.24
CA ASP A 118 -9.54 -11.12 4.00
C ASP A 118 -8.14 -10.57 3.77
N VAL A 119 -7.30 -10.65 4.81
CA VAL A 119 -5.92 -10.12 4.79
C VAL A 119 -5.01 -11.19 4.18
N LEU A 120 -4.40 -10.86 3.05
CA LEU A 120 -3.65 -11.78 2.20
C LEU A 120 -2.24 -11.23 1.95
N PRO A 121 -1.18 -11.89 2.44
CA PRO A 121 0.19 -11.54 2.07
C PRO A 121 0.47 -11.93 0.61
N LEU A 122 1.32 -11.14 -0.07
CA LEU A 122 1.77 -11.42 -1.42
C LEU A 122 3.26 -11.04 -1.57
N HIS A 123 4.13 -12.04 -1.64
CA HIS A 123 5.57 -11.85 -1.85
C HIS A 123 6.21 -13.10 -2.49
N GLY A 124 7.40 -12.95 -3.02
CA GLY A 124 8.06 -13.99 -3.81
C GLY A 124 8.50 -15.25 -3.03
N ALA A 125 8.45 -15.24 -1.69
CA ALA A 125 8.77 -16.42 -0.88
C ALA A 125 7.55 -17.33 -0.61
N LEU A 126 6.35 -16.91 -1.03
CA LEU A 126 5.13 -17.72 -0.95
C LEU A 126 5.13 -18.78 -2.06
N ASP A 127 4.49 -19.89 -1.80
CA ASP A 127 4.24 -20.91 -2.84
C ASP A 127 3.22 -20.41 -3.90
N ASP A 128 3.16 -21.12 -5.02
CA ASP A 128 2.30 -20.74 -6.16
C ASP A 128 0.80 -20.76 -5.81
N GLU A 129 0.38 -21.59 -4.86
CA GLU A 129 -1.02 -21.69 -4.43
C GLU A 129 -1.40 -20.47 -3.59
N GLN A 130 -0.55 -20.10 -2.65
CA GLN A 130 -0.74 -18.90 -1.80
C GLN A 130 -0.73 -17.62 -2.64
N GLN A 131 0.22 -17.50 -3.59
CA GLN A 131 0.26 -16.35 -4.51
C GLN A 131 -1.01 -16.30 -5.37
N ARG A 132 -1.44 -17.42 -5.93
CA ARG A 132 -2.66 -17.50 -6.72
C ARG A 132 -3.88 -17.13 -5.90
N HIS A 133 -3.95 -17.58 -4.64
CA HIS A 133 -5.04 -17.22 -3.72
C HIS A 133 -5.13 -15.71 -3.49
N ALA A 134 -4.00 -15.04 -3.27
CA ALA A 134 -3.97 -13.58 -3.11
C ALA A 134 -4.39 -12.83 -4.39
N LEU A 135 -4.13 -13.39 -5.56
CA LEU A 135 -4.43 -12.80 -6.86
C LEU A 135 -5.82 -13.14 -7.40
N THR A 136 -6.40 -14.23 -6.94
CA THR A 136 -7.74 -14.64 -7.41
C THR A 136 -8.82 -13.89 -6.66
N THR A 137 -9.75 -13.33 -7.41
CA THR A 137 -10.95 -12.71 -6.85
C THR A 137 -11.96 -13.79 -6.50
N PRO A 138 -12.31 -14.02 -5.23
CA PRO A 138 -13.33 -15.01 -4.89
C PRO A 138 -14.69 -14.54 -5.40
N GLU A 139 -15.45 -15.44 -6.01
CA GLU A 139 -16.77 -15.11 -6.59
C GLU A 139 -17.83 -14.75 -5.53
N HIS A 140 -17.68 -15.27 -4.29
CA HIS A 140 -18.68 -15.18 -3.23
C HIS A 140 -18.14 -14.71 -1.88
N SER A 141 -17.05 -13.95 -1.83
CA SER A 141 -16.60 -13.36 -0.55
C SER A 141 -17.43 -12.12 -0.19
N GLU A 142 -18.01 -12.13 1.00
CA GLU A 142 -18.68 -10.96 1.59
C GLU A 142 -17.70 -9.92 2.10
N LYS A 143 -16.44 -10.33 2.36
CA LYS A 143 -15.38 -9.44 2.84
C LYS A 143 -14.62 -8.82 1.69
N ARG A 144 -14.11 -7.62 1.94
CA ARG A 144 -13.11 -6.99 1.07
C ARG A 144 -11.77 -7.69 1.24
N ARG A 145 -10.97 -7.75 0.20
CA ARG A 145 -9.58 -8.22 0.33
C ARG A 145 -8.67 -7.06 0.69
N CYS A 146 -7.70 -7.35 1.55
CA CYS A 146 -6.56 -6.49 1.81
C CYS A 146 -5.30 -7.27 1.43
N VAL A 147 -4.74 -6.99 0.25
CA VAL A 147 -3.52 -7.65 -0.22
C VAL A 147 -2.33 -6.82 0.23
N ILE A 148 -1.45 -7.40 1.05
CA ILE A 148 -0.24 -6.74 1.55
C ILE A 148 0.95 -7.28 0.75
N THR A 149 1.66 -6.40 0.06
CA THR A 149 2.74 -6.81 -0.86
C THR A 149 3.96 -5.90 -0.74
N THR A 150 5.06 -6.31 -1.36
CA THR A 150 6.22 -5.45 -1.58
C THR A 150 6.18 -4.83 -2.97
N ASN A 151 7.03 -3.82 -3.22
CA ASN A 151 7.21 -3.21 -4.54
C ASN A 151 7.65 -4.20 -5.64
N VAL A 152 8.10 -5.40 -5.29
CA VAL A 152 8.40 -6.47 -6.28
C VAL A 152 7.16 -6.85 -7.09
N ALA A 153 5.96 -6.75 -6.51
CA ALA A 153 4.71 -7.01 -7.22
C ALA A 153 4.28 -5.83 -8.13
N GLU A 154 4.86 -4.65 -7.98
CA GLU A 154 4.48 -3.43 -8.72
C GLU A 154 4.62 -3.59 -10.24
N SER A 155 5.67 -4.27 -10.69
CA SER A 155 5.98 -4.39 -12.12
C SER A 155 5.47 -5.68 -12.79
N SER A 156 5.04 -6.67 -12.02
CA SER A 156 4.86 -8.04 -12.54
C SER A 156 3.46 -8.61 -12.36
N VAL A 157 2.61 -8.01 -11.51
CA VAL A 157 1.34 -8.65 -11.14
C VAL A 157 0.22 -7.62 -11.05
N THR A 158 -0.88 -7.89 -11.75
CA THR A 158 -2.12 -7.10 -11.59
C THR A 158 -3.02 -7.78 -10.56
N VAL A 159 -3.34 -7.08 -9.48
CA VAL A 159 -4.32 -7.54 -8.48
C VAL A 159 -5.70 -7.03 -8.91
N PRO A 160 -6.61 -7.90 -9.36
CA PRO A 160 -7.93 -7.44 -9.83
C PRO A 160 -8.80 -6.99 -8.66
N GLY A 161 -9.71 -6.03 -8.91
CA GLY A 161 -10.68 -5.54 -7.94
C GLY A 161 -10.15 -4.49 -6.95
N VAL A 162 -8.88 -4.11 -7.05
CA VAL A 162 -8.28 -3.06 -6.21
C VAL A 162 -8.91 -1.71 -6.49
N ARG A 163 -9.36 -1.05 -5.43
CA ARG A 163 -9.93 0.29 -5.46
C ARG A 163 -9.05 1.30 -4.73
N PHE A 164 -8.40 0.87 -3.67
CA PHE A 164 -7.55 1.69 -2.84
C PHE A 164 -6.14 1.12 -2.79
N VAL A 165 -5.15 2.00 -2.83
CA VAL A 165 -3.75 1.66 -2.64
C VAL A 165 -3.23 2.46 -1.46
N ILE A 166 -2.63 1.76 -0.50
CA ILE A 166 -1.91 2.37 0.62
C ILE A 166 -0.42 2.09 0.39
N ASP A 167 0.35 3.16 0.23
CA ASP A 167 1.79 3.07 0.01
C ASP A 167 2.52 3.75 1.16
N PHE A 168 3.43 3.03 1.81
CA PHE A 168 4.25 3.58 2.90
C PHE A 168 5.34 4.53 2.37
N GLY A 169 5.54 4.57 1.06
CA GLY A 169 6.60 5.38 0.45
C GLY A 169 8.00 4.90 0.80
N LEU A 170 8.15 3.62 1.17
CA LEU A 170 9.40 3.00 1.58
C LEU A 170 9.77 1.83 0.66
N GLU A 171 11.05 1.71 0.38
CA GLU A 171 11.60 0.58 -0.36
C GLU A 171 12.85 0.01 0.34
N LYS A 172 13.11 -1.28 0.17
CA LYS A 172 14.36 -1.92 0.60
C LYS A 172 15.26 -2.15 -0.60
N LEU A 173 16.45 -1.59 -0.54
CA LEU A 173 17.47 -1.74 -1.58
C LEU A 173 18.71 -2.44 -1.06
N PRO A 174 19.30 -3.36 -1.84
CA PRO A 174 20.59 -3.92 -1.53
C PRO A 174 21.66 -2.83 -1.72
N VAL A 175 22.42 -2.55 -0.66
CA VAL A 175 23.55 -1.63 -0.67
C VAL A 175 24.80 -2.41 -0.35
N TYR A 176 25.82 -2.26 -1.17
CA TYR A 176 27.13 -2.85 -0.92
C TYR A 176 28.00 -1.87 -0.10
N ASP A 177 28.47 -2.31 1.07
CA ASP A 177 29.45 -1.56 1.85
C ASP A 177 30.87 -2.04 1.47
N PRO A 178 31.66 -1.23 0.76
CA PRO A 178 33.01 -1.62 0.33
C PRO A 178 33.98 -1.78 1.50
N ARG A 179 33.72 -1.18 2.68
CA ARG A 179 34.60 -1.30 3.86
C ARG A 179 34.46 -2.66 4.54
N THR A 180 33.23 -3.13 4.68
CA THR A 180 32.90 -4.42 5.29
C THR A 180 32.82 -5.54 4.27
N ARG A 181 32.83 -5.23 2.98
CA ARG A 181 32.62 -6.16 1.86
C ARG A 181 31.35 -6.98 1.99
N THR A 182 30.32 -6.41 2.61
CA THR A 182 29.04 -7.06 2.82
C THR A 182 27.93 -6.35 2.05
N GLN A 183 26.88 -7.08 1.71
CA GLN A 183 25.64 -6.51 1.24
C GLN A 183 24.68 -6.33 2.43
N ALA A 184 24.09 -5.17 2.54
CA ALA A 184 23.03 -4.87 3.50
C ALA A 184 21.78 -4.42 2.75
N LEU A 185 20.60 -4.74 3.28
CA LEU A 185 19.35 -4.17 2.81
C LEU A 185 19.07 -2.89 3.62
N LEU A 186 19.01 -1.77 2.94
CA LEU A 186 18.67 -0.49 3.55
C LEU A 186 17.24 -0.08 3.16
N THR A 187 16.44 0.25 4.16
CA THR A 187 15.14 0.89 3.94
C THR A 187 15.36 2.36 3.66
N ARG A 188 14.76 2.88 2.61
CA ARG A 188 14.77 4.30 2.25
C ARG A 188 13.41 4.76 1.73
N HIS A 189 13.20 6.07 1.70
CA HIS A 189 12.04 6.63 1.01
C HIS A 189 12.15 6.42 -0.50
N CYS A 190 11.04 6.04 -1.11
CA CYS A 190 10.91 6.04 -2.57
C CYS A 190 11.16 7.45 -3.11
N SER A 191 11.87 7.56 -4.22
CA SER A 191 11.98 8.84 -4.93
C SER A 191 10.61 9.20 -5.54
N ARG A 192 10.21 10.46 -5.39
CA ARG A 192 9.03 11.02 -6.06
C ARG A 192 9.27 11.18 -7.55
#